data_e34153e48ab4de3eaa8fc45d37102b50
#
_entry.id   e34153e48ab4de3eaa8fc45d37102b50
#
_cell.length_a   1.000
_cell.length_b   1.000
_cell.length_c   1.000
_cell.angle_alpha   90.00
_cell.angle_beta   90.00
_cell.angle_gamma   90.00
#
_symmetry.space_group_name_H-M   'P 1'
#
loop_
_entity.id
_entity.type
_entity.pdbx_description
1 polymer ?
#
loop_
_entity_poly.entity_id
_entity_poly.type
_entity_poly.pdbx_seq_one_letter_code
_entity_poly.pdbx_strand_id
1 'polypeptide(L)'
;MGILKDIFDPKGAEKERYNNQLKKYREKYPKITFDSGAWARVSPNSKISQCEFLDKQVDELKLLKEGKINDALASDGHRADERKKKAYGTILDEYQRVYRSRYCDPVLDTAVQNRTKIAIEEEAREVQIRVENDLQKQRTIIIAVGGVVLLLGTIFILRKI
;
A
#
# COMPACT_ATOMS: atom_id res chain seq x y z
N MET A 1 18.32 35.27 -23.10
CA MET A 1 19.71 34.92 -22.69
C MET A 1 20.04 33.41 -22.83
N GLY A 2 19.08 32.49 -23.09
CA GLY A 2 19.34 31.04 -23.16
C GLY A 2 20.14 30.56 -24.37
N ILE A 3 19.87 31.08 -25.58
CA ILE A 3 20.42 30.57 -26.84
C ILE A 3 21.96 30.76 -26.94
N LEU A 4 22.49 31.88 -26.47
CA LEU A 4 23.93 32.13 -26.51
C LEU A 4 24.72 31.17 -25.58
N LYS A 5 24.16 30.81 -24.42
CA LYS A 5 24.78 29.88 -23.48
C LYS A 5 24.85 28.45 -24.06
N ASP A 6 23.84 28.02 -24.82
CA ASP A 6 23.81 26.72 -25.48
C ASP A 6 24.91 26.58 -26.53
N ILE A 7 25.31 27.68 -27.17
CA ILE A 7 26.36 27.70 -28.21
C ILE A 7 27.75 27.75 -27.58
N PHE A 8 27.97 28.59 -26.55
CA PHE A 8 29.29 28.82 -25.96
C PHE A 8 29.63 27.84 -24.81
N ASP A 9 28.62 27.32 -24.08
CA ASP A 9 28.80 26.33 -23.01
C ASP A 9 27.66 25.32 -23.00
N PRO A 10 27.63 24.39 -23.96
CA PRO A 10 26.55 23.40 -24.06
C PRO A 10 26.48 22.47 -22.85
N LYS A 11 27.63 22.18 -22.19
CA LYS A 11 27.65 21.34 -20.98
C LYS A 11 27.10 22.07 -19.77
N GLY A 12 27.42 23.33 -19.60
CA GLY A 12 26.87 24.16 -18.54
C GLY A 12 25.36 24.39 -18.70
N ALA A 13 24.91 24.65 -19.93
CA ALA A 13 23.49 24.80 -20.23
C ALA A 13 22.70 23.51 -19.92
N GLU A 14 23.22 22.36 -20.29
CA GLU A 14 22.57 21.08 -20.01
C GLU A 14 22.53 20.77 -18.50
N LYS A 15 23.61 21.07 -17.77
CA LYS A 15 23.65 20.93 -16.32
C LYS A 15 22.62 21.83 -15.64
N GLU A 16 22.43 23.04 -16.11
CA GLU A 16 21.45 24.00 -15.59
C GLU A 16 20.01 23.48 -15.82
N ARG A 17 19.71 22.99 -17.04
CA ARG A 17 18.42 22.37 -17.38
C ARG A 17 18.12 21.17 -16.50
N TYR A 18 19.10 20.31 -16.28
CA TYR A 18 18.98 19.17 -15.38
C TYR A 18 18.69 19.62 -13.94
N ASN A 19 19.42 20.59 -13.42
CA ASN A 19 19.22 21.10 -12.08
C ASN A 19 17.83 21.73 -11.89
N ASN A 20 17.33 22.44 -12.90
CA ASN A 20 16.00 23.02 -12.89
C ASN A 20 14.93 21.94 -12.91
N GLN A 21 15.14 20.87 -13.69
CA GLN A 21 14.24 19.72 -13.71
C GLN A 21 14.22 18.99 -12.37
N LEU A 22 15.40 18.76 -11.79
CA LEU A 22 15.52 18.13 -10.47
C LEU A 22 14.84 18.97 -9.39
N LYS A 23 14.99 20.30 -9.43
CA LYS A 23 14.31 21.21 -8.50
C LYS A 23 12.80 21.08 -8.57
N LYS A 24 12.20 21.06 -9.78
CA LYS A 24 10.76 20.83 -9.96
C LYS A 24 10.30 19.52 -9.32
N TYR A 25 11.04 18.43 -9.54
CA TYR A 25 10.66 17.13 -8.98
C TYR A 25 10.83 17.08 -7.47
N ARG A 26 11.74 17.89 -6.91
CA ARG A 26 11.90 18.02 -5.46
C ARG A 26 10.71 18.67 -4.75
N GLU A 27 9.84 19.36 -5.47
CA GLU A 27 8.57 19.85 -4.91
C GLU A 27 7.62 18.69 -4.59
N LYS A 28 7.56 17.67 -5.47
CA LYS A 28 6.76 16.46 -5.26
C LYS A 28 7.49 15.40 -4.41
N TYR A 29 8.80 15.23 -4.63
CA TYR A 29 9.66 14.26 -3.96
C TYR A 29 10.73 14.98 -3.14
N PRO A 30 10.40 15.51 -1.96
CA PRO A 30 11.33 16.26 -1.15
C PRO A 30 12.52 15.39 -0.71
N LYS A 31 13.66 16.01 -0.47
CA LYS A 31 14.82 15.32 0.04
C LYS A 31 14.51 14.78 1.43
N ILE A 32 14.57 13.46 1.59
CA ILE A 32 14.37 12.80 2.88
C ILE A 32 15.73 12.77 3.56
N THR A 33 15.90 13.60 4.56
CA THR A 33 17.05 13.55 5.48
C THR A 33 16.66 12.73 6.69
N PHE A 34 17.64 12.15 7.38
CA PHE A 34 17.41 11.42 8.64
C PHE A 34 16.93 12.32 9.78
N ASP A 35 16.99 13.63 9.60
CA ASP A 35 16.44 14.59 10.56
C ASP A 35 14.93 14.48 10.65
N SER A 36 14.46 14.26 11.85
CA SER A 36 13.08 14.02 12.22
C SER A 36 12.06 15.05 11.68
N GLY A 37 12.50 16.27 11.43
CA GLY A 37 11.61 17.36 10.97
C GLY A 37 11.11 17.22 9.52
N ALA A 38 11.91 16.71 8.59
CA ALA A 38 11.47 16.47 7.20
C ALA A 38 10.63 15.19 7.11
N TRP A 39 10.95 14.21 7.91
CA TRP A 39 10.24 12.95 8.02
C TRP A 39 8.84 13.10 8.61
N ALA A 40 8.70 13.88 9.67
CA ALA A 40 7.42 14.17 10.31
C ALA A 40 6.43 14.90 9.38
N ARG A 41 6.91 15.66 8.39
CA ARG A 41 6.07 16.35 7.41
C ARG A 41 5.59 15.46 6.27
N VAL A 42 6.28 14.36 6.02
CA VAL A 42 6.08 13.51 4.83
C VAL A 42 5.43 12.17 5.19
N SER A 43 5.53 11.74 6.45
CA SER A 43 5.07 10.40 6.87
C SER A 43 4.55 10.40 8.31
N PRO A 44 3.52 9.59 8.60
CA PRO A 44 3.03 9.36 9.97
C PRO A 44 4.11 8.75 10.87
N ASN A 45 3.94 8.95 12.17
CA ASN A 45 4.93 8.69 13.22
C ASN A 45 5.34 7.23 13.44
N SER A 46 4.77 6.24 12.74
CA SER A 46 5.13 4.84 12.91
C SER A 46 6.17 4.39 11.88
N LYS A 47 7.07 3.48 12.27
CA LYS A 47 8.07 2.89 11.37
C LYS A 47 7.41 2.16 10.19
N ILE A 48 6.28 1.48 10.43
CA ILE A 48 5.51 0.78 9.39
C ILE A 48 4.98 1.78 8.36
N SER A 49 4.31 2.84 8.81
CA SER A 49 3.78 3.88 7.91
C SER A 49 4.86 4.60 7.12
N GLN A 50 6.04 4.80 7.70
CA GLN A 50 7.20 5.35 7.01
C GLN A 50 7.71 4.40 5.92
N CYS A 51 7.78 3.11 6.21
CA CYS A 51 8.20 2.11 5.23
C CYS A 51 7.16 1.95 4.11
N GLU A 52 5.86 1.94 4.41
CA GLU A 52 4.79 1.90 3.42
C GLU A 52 4.81 3.14 2.51
N PHE A 53 5.10 4.31 3.08
CA PHE A 53 5.27 5.52 2.30
C PHE A 53 6.48 5.42 1.36
N LEU A 54 7.65 5.01 1.87
CA LEU A 54 8.85 4.85 1.06
C LEU A 54 8.66 3.84 -0.06
N ASP A 55 8.00 2.72 0.22
CA ASP A 55 7.73 1.67 -0.74
C ASP A 55 6.92 2.21 -1.93
N LYS A 56 5.81 2.89 -1.65
CA LYS A 56 4.99 3.54 -2.67
C LYS A 56 5.77 4.55 -3.49
N GLN A 57 6.60 5.38 -2.85
CA GLN A 57 7.38 6.39 -3.57
C GLN A 57 8.48 5.75 -4.43
N VAL A 58 9.14 4.72 -3.93
CA VAL A 58 10.15 3.98 -4.69
C VAL A 58 9.53 3.32 -5.91
N ASP A 59 8.36 2.71 -5.78
CA ASP A 59 7.68 2.07 -6.91
C ASP A 59 7.18 3.08 -7.93
N GLU A 60 6.60 4.20 -7.51
CA GLU A 60 6.21 5.28 -8.42
C GLU A 60 7.43 5.84 -9.17
N LEU A 61 8.53 6.08 -8.49
CA LEU A 61 9.77 6.59 -9.10
C LEU A 61 10.40 5.60 -10.08
N LYS A 62 10.31 4.29 -9.81
CA LYS A 62 10.73 3.25 -10.78
C LYS A 62 9.92 3.33 -12.07
N LEU A 63 8.59 3.40 -11.96
CA LEU A 63 7.69 3.49 -13.11
C LEU A 63 7.91 4.77 -13.91
N LEU A 64 8.15 5.90 -13.25
CA LEU A 64 8.49 7.17 -13.90
C LEU A 64 9.85 7.12 -14.61
N LYS A 65 10.87 6.54 -13.99
CA LYS A 65 12.19 6.34 -14.59
C LYS A 65 12.13 5.45 -15.82
N GLU A 66 11.29 4.42 -15.79
CA GLU A 66 11.09 3.50 -16.92
C GLU A 66 10.16 4.06 -18.00
N GLY A 67 9.51 5.19 -17.76
CA GLY A 67 8.54 5.79 -18.69
C GLY A 67 7.23 5.01 -18.79
N LYS A 68 6.92 4.15 -17.82
CA LYS A 68 5.70 3.34 -17.79
C LYS A 68 4.46 4.10 -17.34
N ILE A 69 4.63 5.21 -16.65
CA ILE A 69 3.57 6.14 -16.30
C ILE A 69 3.90 7.52 -16.86
N ASN A 70 2.87 8.23 -17.34
CA ASN A 70 3.03 9.56 -17.86
C ASN A 70 3.39 10.54 -16.74
N ASP A 71 4.44 11.31 -16.98
CA ASP A 71 4.75 12.46 -16.17
C ASP A 71 3.81 13.61 -16.57
N ALA A 72 2.99 14.05 -15.62
CA ALA A 72 2.09 15.19 -15.82
C ALA A 72 2.82 16.50 -16.17
N LEU A 73 4.14 16.54 -16.03
CA LEU A 73 5.02 17.66 -16.41
C LEU A 73 5.52 17.52 -17.85
N ALA A 74 4.62 17.31 -18.79
CA ALA A 74 4.75 17.14 -20.21
C ALA A 74 6.14 17.24 -20.88
N SER A 75 6.37 16.38 -21.86
CA SER A 75 7.66 16.24 -22.52
C SER A 75 7.89 17.25 -23.65
N ASP A 76 9.12 17.74 -23.72
CA ASP A 76 9.58 18.61 -24.81
C ASP A 76 10.59 17.91 -25.75
N GLY A 77 10.45 16.61 -25.93
CA GLY A 77 11.29 15.81 -26.82
C GLY A 77 12.32 14.91 -26.16
N HIS A 78 12.99 14.06 -26.95
CA HIS A 78 13.85 12.97 -26.49
C HIS A 78 14.94 13.38 -25.46
N ARG A 79 15.62 14.49 -25.67
CA ARG A 79 16.62 14.99 -24.70
C ARG A 79 16.02 15.42 -23.39
N ALA A 80 14.79 15.95 -23.40
CA ALA A 80 14.07 16.30 -22.20
C ALA A 80 13.65 15.04 -21.42
N ASP A 81 13.26 14.00 -22.13
CA ASP A 81 12.87 12.73 -21.51
C ASP A 81 14.05 12.03 -20.84
N GLU A 82 15.23 12.05 -21.47
CA GLU A 82 16.45 11.54 -20.86
C GLU A 82 16.87 12.33 -19.59
N ARG A 83 16.70 13.65 -19.60
CA ARG A 83 16.93 14.47 -18.39
C ARG A 83 15.94 14.11 -17.28
N LYS A 84 14.67 13.89 -17.63
CA LYS A 84 13.63 13.48 -16.67
C LYS A 84 13.97 12.14 -16.05
N LYS A 85 14.29 11.14 -16.86
CA LYS A 85 14.68 9.79 -16.40
C LYS A 85 15.90 9.87 -15.48
N LYS A 86 16.90 10.68 -15.83
CA LYS A 86 18.08 10.91 -14.98
C LYS A 86 17.72 11.57 -13.65
N ALA A 87 16.83 12.57 -13.66
CA ALA A 87 16.40 13.26 -12.46
C ALA A 87 15.57 12.32 -11.54
N TYR A 88 14.65 11.52 -12.11
CA TYR A 88 13.95 10.50 -11.37
C TYR A 88 14.89 9.41 -10.82
N GLY A 89 15.89 9.00 -11.60
CA GLY A 89 16.92 8.06 -11.14
C GLY A 89 17.67 8.59 -9.92
N THR A 90 18.06 9.86 -9.92
CA THR A 90 18.76 10.48 -8.78
C THR A 90 17.88 10.49 -7.51
N ILE A 91 16.60 10.83 -7.66
CA ILE A 91 15.66 10.83 -6.53
C ILE A 91 15.41 9.41 -6.06
N LEU A 92 15.19 8.46 -6.98
CA LEU A 92 15.00 7.05 -6.68
C LEU A 92 16.17 6.47 -5.87
N ASP A 93 17.41 6.74 -6.27
CA ASP A 93 18.60 6.25 -5.58
C ASP A 93 18.67 6.78 -4.13
N GLU A 94 18.24 8.04 -3.91
CA GLU A 94 18.15 8.60 -2.56
C GLU A 94 17.05 7.92 -1.72
N TYR A 95 15.85 7.74 -2.29
CA TYR A 95 14.75 7.09 -1.59
C TYR A 95 15.05 5.61 -1.29
N GLN A 96 15.66 4.88 -2.22
CA GLN A 96 16.09 3.51 -1.99
C GLN A 96 17.18 3.42 -0.91
N ARG A 97 18.09 4.39 -0.84
CA ARG A 97 19.08 4.45 0.23
C ARG A 97 18.43 4.61 1.59
N VAL A 98 17.44 5.51 1.70
CA VAL A 98 16.68 5.70 2.95
C VAL A 98 15.90 4.44 3.29
N TYR A 99 15.23 3.83 2.31
CA TYR A 99 14.47 2.59 2.47
C TYR A 99 15.34 1.47 3.06
N ARG A 100 16.51 1.22 2.46
CA ARG A 100 17.47 0.21 2.95
C ARG A 100 18.02 0.53 4.33
N SER A 101 18.40 1.79 4.56
CA SER A 101 18.96 2.22 5.86
C SER A 101 17.95 2.14 7.01
N ARG A 102 16.65 2.14 6.69
CA ARG A 102 15.57 1.95 7.66
C ARG A 102 15.19 0.49 7.87
N TYR A 103 15.81 -0.44 7.14
CA TYR A 103 15.45 -1.87 7.18
C TYR A 103 13.95 -2.09 6.94
N CYS A 104 13.42 -1.46 5.88
CA CYS A 104 11.98 -1.48 5.61
C CYS A 104 11.47 -2.85 5.16
N ASP A 105 12.24 -3.62 4.39
CA ASP A 105 11.83 -4.94 3.92
C ASP A 105 11.38 -5.87 5.06
N PRO A 106 12.17 -6.10 6.13
CA PRO A 106 11.73 -6.95 7.24
C PRO A 106 10.53 -6.40 8.01
N VAL A 107 10.40 -5.07 8.07
CA VAL A 107 9.27 -4.41 8.76
C VAL A 107 7.98 -4.61 8.01
N LEU A 108 8.01 -4.46 6.68
CA LEU A 108 6.86 -4.68 5.82
C LEU A 108 6.47 -6.16 5.78
N ASP A 109 7.43 -7.07 5.65
CA ASP A 109 7.20 -8.52 5.70
C ASP A 109 6.51 -8.94 6.99
N THR A 110 7.00 -8.45 8.14
CA THR A 110 6.38 -8.73 9.44
C THR A 110 4.98 -8.12 9.53
N ALA A 111 4.77 -6.92 9.03
CA ALA A 111 3.46 -6.27 9.03
C ALA A 111 2.45 -7.02 8.17
N VAL A 112 2.85 -7.48 6.98
CA VAL A 112 2.02 -8.30 6.09
C VAL A 112 1.66 -9.62 6.74
N GLN A 113 2.64 -10.34 7.33
CA GLN A 113 2.40 -11.60 8.03
C GLN A 113 1.41 -11.42 9.19
N ASN A 114 1.55 -10.37 9.99
CA ASN A 114 0.64 -10.09 11.08
C ASN A 114 -0.80 -9.78 10.59
N ARG A 115 -0.93 -8.98 9.53
CA ARG A 115 -2.26 -8.70 8.93
C ARG A 115 -2.91 -9.98 8.40
N THR A 116 -2.15 -10.82 7.71
CA THR A 116 -2.64 -12.10 7.20
C THR A 116 -3.08 -13.02 8.34
N LYS A 117 -2.30 -13.09 9.42
CA LYS A 117 -2.65 -13.89 10.60
C LYS A 117 -3.96 -13.42 11.25
N ILE A 118 -4.11 -12.10 11.44
CA ILE A 118 -5.34 -11.51 12.00
C ILE A 118 -6.55 -11.83 11.10
N ALA A 119 -6.42 -11.68 9.78
CA ALA A 119 -7.50 -11.98 8.85
C ALA A 119 -7.93 -13.46 8.90
N ILE A 120 -6.97 -14.38 8.99
CA ILE A 120 -7.25 -15.82 9.13
C ILE A 120 -7.95 -16.11 10.48
N GLU A 121 -7.52 -15.48 11.57
CA GLU A 121 -8.15 -15.64 12.88
C GLU A 121 -9.58 -15.08 12.90
N GLU A 122 -9.84 -13.95 12.25
CA GLU A 122 -11.19 -13.40 12.10
C GLU A 122 -12.09 -14.31 11.28
N GLU A 123 -11.63 -14.82 10.14
CA GLU A 123 -12.37 -15.75 9.31
C GLU A 123 -12.69 -17.06 10.06
N ALA A 124 -11.73 -17.58 10.80
CA ALA A 124 -11.94 -18.78 11.64
C ALA A 124 -13.00 -18.55 12.73
N ARG A 125 -13.01 -17.38 13.36
CA ARG A 125 -14.04 -17.00 14.34
C ARG A 125 -15.43 -16.89 13.70
N GLU A 126 -15.52 -16.27 12.52
CA GLU A 126 -16.80 -16.18 11.81
C GLU A 126 -17.35 -17.57 11.44
N VAL A 127 -16.48 -18.48 11.00
CA VAL A 127 -16.87 -19.87 10.70
C VAL A 127 -17.36 -20.57 11.96
N GLN A 128 -16.68 -20.43 13.10
CA GLN A 128 -17.13 -21.00 14.37
C GLN A 128 -18.50 -20.50 14.79
N ILE A 129 -18.74 -19.19 14.70
CA ILE A 129 -20.04 -18.57 15.03
C ILE A 129 -21.15 -19.12 14.13
N ARG A 130 -20.88 -19.30 12.82
CA ARG A 130 -21.86 -19.89 11.89
C ARG A 130 -22.18 -21.32 12.27
N VAL A 131 -21.17 -22.15 12.54
CA VAL A 131 -21.35 -23.55 12.94
C VAL A 131 -22.14 -23.66 14.25
N GLU A 132 -21.84 -22.84 15.25
CA GLU A 132 -22.59 -22.80 16.51
C GLU A 132 -24.07 -22.42 16.30
N ASN A 133 -24.32 -21.39 15.49
CA ASN A 133 -25.66 -20.95 15.15
C ASN A 133 -26.46 -22.06 14.41
N ASP A 134 -25.83 -22.75 13.49
CA ASP A 134 -26.47 -23.85 12.75
C ASP A 134 -26.78 -25.07 13.67
N LEU A 135 -25.86 -25.40 14.59
CA LEU A 135 -26.08 -26.40 15.60
C LEU A 135 -27.23 -26.02 16.55
N GLN A 136 -27.31 -24.77 16.97
CA GLN A 136 -28.43 -24.30 17.78
C GLN A 136 -29.78 -24.38 17.04
N LYS A 137 -29.81 -23.98 15.76
CA LYS A 137 -31.01 -24.13 14.93
C LYS A 137 -31.43 -25.59 14.80
N GLN A 138 -30.49 -26.49 14.56
CA GLN A 138 -30.77 -27.92 14.49
C GLN A 138 -31.34 -28.48 15.82
N ARG A 139 -30.75 -28.09 16.95
CA ARG A 139 -31.27 -28.46 18.28
C ARG A 139 -32.69 -27.97 18.51
N THR A 140 -32.96 -26.74 18.12
CA THR A 140 -34.32 -26.14 18.26
C THR A 140 -35.33 -26.86 17.40
N ILE A 141 -34.97 -27.28 16.17
CA ILE A 141 -35.84 -28.06 15.28
C ILE A 141 -36.11 -29.44 15.87
N ILE A 142 -35.11 -30.13 16.39
CA ILE A 142 -35.25 -31.44 17.01
C ILE A 142 -36.18 -31.41 18.21
N ILE A 143 -36.04 -30.37 19.08
CA ILE A 143 -36.92 -30.21 20.24
C ILE A 143 -38.36 -29.91 19.81
N ALA A 144 -38.54 -29.05 18.80
CA ALA A 144 -39.88 -28.71 18.30
C ALA A 144 -40.57 -29.92 17.67
N VAL A 145 -39.87 -30.68 16.82
CA VAL A 145 -40.43 -31.90 16.20
C VAL A 145 -40.66 -32.97 17.22
N GLY A 146 -39.75 -33.23 18.15
CA GLY A 146 -39.92 -34.18 19.23
C GLY A 146 -41.11 -33.84 20.15
N GLY A 147 -41.27 -32.55 20.47
CA GLY A 147 -42.45 -32.09 21.27
C GLY A 147 -43.79 -32.32 20.56
N VAL A 148 -43.86 -32.05 19.26
CA VAL A 148 -45.08 -32.29 18.47
C VAL A 148 -45.43 -33.80 18.40
N VAL A 149 -44.43 -34.66 18.20
CA VAL A 149 -44.64 -36.09 18.16
C VAL A 149 -45.13 -36.62 19.50
N LEU A 150 -44.61 -36.16 20.62
CA LEU A 150 -45.09 -36.56 21.96
C LEU A 150 -46.52 -36.08 22.21
N LEU A 151 -46.89 -34.86 21.83
CA LEU A 151 -48.26 -34.36 21.98
C LEU A 151 -49.26 -35.14 21.14
N LEU A 152 -48.94 -35.45 19.90
CA LEU A 152 -49.81 -36.27 19.04
C LEU A 152 -49.95 -37.70 19.54
N GLY A 153 -48.89 -38.28 20.08
CA GLY A 153 -48.91 -39.60 20.71
C GLY A 153 -49.79 -39.66 21.92
N THR A 154 -49.76 -38.67 22.81
CA THR A 154 -50.63 -38.59 23.99
C THR A 154 -52.11 -38.41 23.63
N ILE A 155 -52.43 -37.57 22.64
CA ILE A 155 -53.81 -37.38 22.15
C ILE A 155 -54.34 -38.70 21.54
N PHE A 156 -53.52 -39.44 20.84
CA PHE A 156 -53.94 -40.72 20.24
C PHE A 156 -54.23 -41.79 21.29
N ILE A 157 -53.46 -41.83 22.38
CA ILE A 157 -53.69 -42.78 23.49
C ILE A 157 -54.95 -42.41 24.24
N LEU A 158 -55.17 -41.12 24.54
CA LEU A 158 -56.38 -40.64 25.25
C LEU A 158 -57.68 -40.83 24.45
N ARG A 159 -57.62 -40.98 23.14
CA ARG A 159 -58.78 -41.20 22.26
C ARG A 159 -59.18 -42.68 22.14
N LYS A 160 -58.32 -43.57 22.62
CA LYS A 160 -58.54 -44.99 22.60
C LYS A 160 -59.05 -45.60 23.95
N ILE A 161 -59.10 -44.79 25.00
CA ILE A 161 -59.68 -45.06 26.29
C ILE A 161 -61.08 -44.44 26.32
#